data_a046b582104302562c45d79838f8606d
#
_entry.id   a046b582104302562c45d79838f8606d
#
_cell.length_a   1.000
_cell.length_b   1.000
_cell.length_c   1.000
_cell.angle_alpha   90.00
_cell.angle_beta   90.00
_cell.angle_gamma   90.00
#
_symmetry.space_group_name_H-M   'P 1'
#
loop_
_entity.id
_entity.type
_entity.pdbx_description
1 polymer ?
#
loop_
_entity_poly.entity_id
_entity_poly.type
_entity_poly.pdbx_seq_one_letter_code
_entity_poly.pdbx_strand_id
1 'polypeptide(L)'
;MSVEPVQSFEVDSLPVRVFTSQDDMATAAAVEVNEYLCGVIADQGSAAAILATGNSQIQFLQKLVAIGEVDWSKVTLFHMDEYLGLDGDHSASFRRYMRERVEQKVQPAAFHYLEGDALEPIKECRRYADLLAAQPI
;
A
#
# COMPACT_ATOMS: atom_id res chain seq x y z
N MET A 1 11.56 -10.66 13.14
CA MET A 1 11.02 -11.29 14.37
C MET A 1 9.52 -11.49 14.15
N SER A 2 9.04 -12.70 14.14
CA SER A 2 7.62 -12.99 13.99
C SER A 2 6.88 -12.65 15.29
N VAL A 3 5.81 -11.90 15.18
CA VAL A 3 4.91 -11.60 16.30
C VAL A 3 3.73 -12.56 16.21
N GLU A 4 3.51 -13.33 17.26
CA GLU A 4 2.42 -14.30 17.30
C GLU A 4 1.10 -13.64 17.76
N PRO A 5 -0.02 -13.98 17.11
CA PRO A 5 -1.32 -13.52 17.56
C PRO A 5 -1.72 -14.17 18.88
N VAL A 6 -2.39 -13.42 19.74
CA VAL A 6 -2.93 -13.95 21.02
C VAL A 6 -4.18 -14.81 20.80
N GLN A 7 -4.86 -14.63 19.67
CA GLN A 7 -6.02 -15.41 19.28
C GLN A 7 -6.10 -15.50 17.75
N SER A 8 -6.48 -16.65 17.23
CA SER A 8 -6.77 -16.85 15.81
C SER A 8 -8.06 -17.62 15.66
N PHE A 9 -8.92 -17.20 14.74
CA PHE A 9 -10.19 -17.86 14.42
C PHE A 9 -10.60 -17.53 12.97
N GLU A 10 -11.65 -18.19 12.49
CA GLU A 10 -12.21 -17.91 11.17
C GLU A 10 -13.66 -17.43 11.30
N VAL A 11 -14.04 -16.48 10.44
CA VAL A 11 -15.41 -16.05 10.22
C VAL A 11 -15.74 -16.34 8.75
N ASP A 12 -16.58 -17.32 8.52
CA ASP A 12 -16.77 -17.95 7.20
C ASP A 12 -15.41 -18.42 6.65
N SER A 13 -14.93 -17.84 5.56
CA SER A 13 -13.61 -18.13 4.97
C SER A 13 -12.54 -17.07 5.30
N LEU A 14 -12.85 -16.11 6.17
CA LEU A 14 -11.94 -15.04 6.55
C LEU A 14 -11.13 -15.44 7.79
N PRO A 15 -9.81 -15.64 7.67
CA PRO A 15 -8.95 -15.82 8.83
C PRO A 15 -8.80 -14.50 9.60
N VAL A 16 -8.99 -14.56 10.91
CA VAL A 16 -8.85 -13.40 11.80
C VAL A 16 -7.76 -13.67 12.82
N ARG A 17 -6.84 -12.74 12.96
CA ARG A 17 -5.76 -12.79 13.95
C ARG A 17 -5.84 -11.56 14.86
N VAL A 18 -5.82 -11.80 16.16
CA VAL A 18 -5.87 -10.76 17.20
C VAL A 18 -4.51 -10.63 17.84
N PHE A 19 -4.03 -9.41 17.99
CA PHE A 19 -2.72 -9.11 18.59
C PHE A 19 -2.89 -8.31 19.88
N THR A 20 -1.87 -8.35 20.74
CA THR A 20 -1.87 -7.67 22.04
C THR A 20 -1.88 -6.15 21.88
N SER A 21 -1.21 -5.65 20.84
CA SER A 21 -1.07 -4.21 20.59
C SER A 21 -1.19 -3.88 19.10
N GLN A 22 -1.47 -2.61 18.82
CA GLN A 22 -1.44 -2.08 17.45
C GLN A 22 -0.03 -2.22 16.84
N ASP A 23 1.02 -2.08 17.64
CA ASP A 23 2.40 -2.24 17.18
C ASP A 23 2.70 -3.67 16.75
N ASP A 24 2.25 -4.66 17.51
CA ASP A 24 2.39 -6.07 17.16
C ASP A 24 1.63 -6.41 15.88
N MET A 25 0.39 -5.95 15.77
CA MET A 25 -0.43 -6.12 14.57
C MET A 25 0.23 -5.51 13.33
N ALA A 26 0.73 -4.28 13.45
CA ALA A 26 1.41 -3.58 12.37
C ALA A 26 2.72 -4.29 11.97
N THR A 27 3.45 -4.84 12.94
CA THR A 27 4.67 -5.63 12.70
C THR A 27 4.34 -6.90 11.93
N ALA A 28 3.37 -7.68 12.40
CA ALA A 28 2.96 -8.92 11.74
C ALA A 28 2.49 -8.66 10.30
N ALA A 29 1.66 -7.63 10.08
CA ALA A 29 1.19 -7.25 8.75
C ALA A 29 2.34 -6.82 7.83
N ALA A 30 3.30 -6.04 8.34
CA ALA A 30 4.45 -5.60 7.54
C ALA A 30 5.36 -6.75 7.14
N VAL A 31 5.62 -7.69 8.04
CA VAL A 31 6.41 -8.90 7.74
C VAL A 31 5.71 -9.75 6.67
N GLU A 32 4.42 -10.00 6.81
CA GLU A 32 3.65 -10.81 5.85
C GLU A 32 3.64 -10.17 4.45
N VAL A 33 3.43 -8.86 4.35
CA VAL A 33 3.47 -8.14 3.07
C VAL A 33 4.88 -8.14 2.47
N ASN A 34 5.91 -7.95 3.30
CA ASN A 34 7.30 -8.01 2.87
C ASN A 34 7.64 -9.38 2.25
N GLU A 35 7.32 -10.47 2.95
CA GLU A 35 7.55 -11.84 2.48
C GLU A 35 6.78 -12.12 1.18
N TYR A 36 5.53 -11.69 1.11
CA TYR A 36 4.69 -11.85 -0.08
C TYR A 36 5.28 -11.11 -1.29
N LEU A 37 5.64 -9.84 -1.15
CA LEU A 37 6.23 -9.05 -2.23
C LEU A 37 7.57 -9.63 -2.69
N CYS A 38 8.43 -10.04 -1.76
CA CYS A 38 9.70 -10.70 -2.10
C CYS A 38 9.47 -12.00 -2.89
N GLY A 39 8.50 -12.82 -2.47
CA GLY A 39 8.14 -14.05 -3.17
C GLY A 39 7.61 -13.78 -4.59
N VAL A 40 6.69 -12.83 -4.75
CA VAL A 40 6.14 -12.46 -6.07
C VAL A 40 7.24 -11.93 -7.00
N ILE A 41 8.14 -11.09 -6.49
CA ILE A 41 9.27 -10.58 -7.28
C ILE A 41 10.21 -11.72 -7.69
N ALA A 42 10.49 -12.67 -6.81
CA ALA A 42 11.33 -13.82 -7.12
C ALA A 42 10.72 -14.70 -8.21
N ASP A 43 9.40 -14.91 -8.17
CA ASP A 43 8.70 -15.79 -9.11
C ASP A 43 8.39 -15.13 -10.46
N GLN A 44 8.02 -13.83 -10.44
CA GLN A 44 7.50 -13.12 -11.63
C GLN A 44 8.42 -11.99 -12.13
N GLY A 45 9.44 -11.63 -11.38
CA GLY A 45 10.37 -10.54 -11.71
C GLY A 45 9.89 -9.15 -11.32
N SER A 46 8.61 -8.95 -11.01
CA SER A 46 8.02 -7.70 -10.57
C SER A 46 6.76 -7.94 -9.75
N ALA A 47 6.32 -6.92 -9.03
CA ALA A 47 5.08 -6.96 -8.26
C ALA A 47 4.29 -5.67 -8.43
N ALA A 48 3.00 -5.70 -8.16
CA ALA A 48 2.16 -4.52 -8.05
C ALA A 48 1.28 -4.62 -6.80
N ALA A 49 1.01 -3.48 -6.15
CA ALA A 49 0.18 -3.43 -4.97
C ALA A 49 -0.64 -2.14 -4.89
N ILE A 50 -1.82 -2.23 -4.29
CA ILE A 50 -2.66 -1.08 -3.95
C ILE A 50 -2.54 -0.85 -2.44
N LEU A 51 -2.17 0.36 -2.03
CA LEU A 51 -2.02 0.74 -0.63
C LEU A 51 -3.22 1.60 -0.18
N ALA A 52 -3.70 1.32 1.02
CA ALA A 52 -4.72 2.14 1.67
C ALA A 52 -4.08 3.29 2.46
N THR A 53 -4.81 4.39 2.60
CA THR A 53 -4.47 5.53 3.46
C THR A 53 -5.25 5.50 4.78
N GLY A 54 -4.83 6.31 5.73
CA GLY A 54 -5.51 6.48 7.01
C GLY A 54 -4.59 6.27 8.20
N ASN A 55 -5.07 6.67 9.38
CA ASN A 55 -4.30 6.56 10.62
C ASN A 55 -3.97 5.12 10.99
N SER A 56 -4.84 4.17 10.65
CA SER A 56 -4.62 2.74 10.87
C SER A 56 -3.46 2.16 10.06
N GLN A 57 -3.07 2.82 8.97
CA GLN A 57 -2.02 2.36 8.07
C GLN A 57 -0.62 2.92 8.41
N ILE A 58 -0.55 3.96 9.23
CA ILE A 58 0.71 4.69 9.47
C ILE A 58 1.80 3.77 10.02
N GLN A 59 1.50 3.03 11.08
CA GLN A 59 2.49 2.14 11.70
C GLN A 59 2.86 0.98 10.77
N PHE A 60 1.87 0.40 10.10
CA PHE A 60 2.10 -0.67 9.13
C PHE A 60 3.04 -0.22 8.00
N LEU A 61 2.74 0.89 7.34
CA LEU A 61 3.57 1.42 6.24
C LEU A 61 4.98 1.78 6.72
N GLN A 62 5.10 2.38 7.90
CA GLN A 62 6.38 2.72 8.50
C GLN A 62 7.25 1.46 8.72
N LYS A 63 6.66 0.40 9.26
CA LYS A 63 7.36 -0.86 9.49
C LYS A 63 7.73 -1.56 8.18
N LEU A 64 6.81 -1.63 7.22
CA LEU A 64 7.05 -2.23 5.91
C LEU A 64 8.23 -1.56 5.19
N VAL A 65 8.26 -0.24 5.17
CA VAL A 65 9.37 0.54 4.58
C VAL A 65 10.69 0.29 5.31
N ALA A 66 10.66 0.11 6.64
CA ALA A 66 11.85 -0.07 7.47
C ALA A 66 12.48 -1.46 7.36
N ILE A 67 11.73 -2.50 6.96
CA ILE A 67 12.27 -3.87 6.81
C ILE A 67 13.40 -3.89 5.77
N GLY A 68 13.22 -3.21 4.62
CA GLY A 68 14.29 -2.99 3.65
C GLY A 68 14.68 -4.20 2.78
N GLU A 69 13.90 -5.27 2.76
CA GLU A 69 14.19 -6.48 1.98
C GLU A 69 13.56 -6.48 0.59
N VAL A 70 12.45 -5.75 0.41
CA VAL A 70 11.76 -5.65 -0.88
C VAL A 70 12.61 -4.86 -1.86
N ASP A 71 12.83 -5.41 -3.05
CA ASP A 71 13.40 -4.66 -4.19
C ASP A 71 12.30 -3.76 -4.80
N TRP A 72 12.12 -2.60 -4.20
CA TRP A 72 11.09 -1.63 -4.58
C TRP A 72 11.24 -1.14 -6.03
N SER A 73 12.44 -1.22 -6.62
CA SER A 73 12.63 -0.87 -8.03
C SER A 73 11.88 -1.79 -9.00
N LYS A 74 11.34 -2.89 -8.50
CA LYS A 74 10.50 -3.86 -9.23
C LYS A 74 9.03 -3.80 -8.84
N VAL A 75 8.63 -2.84 -7.99
CA VAL A 75 7.26 -2.73 -7.48
C VAL A 75 6.57 -1.52 -8.07
N THR A 76 5.39 -1.74 -8.66
CA THR A 76 4.45 -0.67 -9.06
C THR A 76 3.39 -0.50 -8.00
N LEU A 77 3.23 0.73 -7.51
CA LEU A 77 2.29 1.06 -6.45
C LEU A 77 1.12 1.90 -6.96
N PHE A 78 -0.02 1.68 -6.34
CA PHE A 78 -1.27 2.42 -6.50
C PHE A 78 -1.80 2.80 -5.12
N HIS A 79 -2.69 3.79 -5.05
CA HIS A 79 -3.51 4.04 -3.86
C HIS A 79 -5.00 3.93 -4.20
N MET A 80 -5.84 3.82 -3.19
CA MET A 80 -7.24 3.43 -3.37
C MET A 80 -8.14 4.58 -3.79
N ASP A 81 -7.91 5.80 -3.27
CA ASP A 81 -8.81 6.93 -3.44
C ASP A 81 -8.10 8.28 -3.25
N GLU A 82 -8.78 9.35 -3.64
CA GLU A 82 -8.38 10.74 -3.40
C GLU A 82 -9.63 11.62 -3.27
N TYR A 83 -9.51 12.74 -2.57
CA TYR A 83 -10.56 13.75 -2.49
C TYR A 83 -10.70 14.53 -3.80
N LEU A 84 -11.94 14.73 -4.24
CA LEU A 84 -12.23 15.56 -5.41
C LEU A 84 -11.91 17.04 -5.13
N GLY A 85 -11.26 17.67 -6.11
CA GLY A 85 -10.95 19.10 -6.05
C GLY A 85 -9.82 19.47 -5.10
N LEU A 86 -9.12 18.50 -4.51
CA LEU A 86 -8.04 18.74 -3.58
C LEU A 86 -6.70 18.73 -4.31
N ASP A 87 -5.90 19.76 -4.11
CA ASP A 87 -4.52 19.84 -4.60
C ASP A 87 -3.65 18.73 -4.00
N GLY A 88 -2.75 18.17 -4.81
CA GLY A 88 -1.87 17.07 -4.40
C GLY A 88 -0.87 17.40 -3.29
N ASP A 89 -0.64 18.69 -3.01
CA ASP A 89 0.22 19.15 -1.92
C ASP A 89 -0.57 19.57 -0.67
N HIS A 90 -1.90 19.56 -0.75
CA HIS A 90 -2.76 19.85 0.40
C HIS A 90 -2.50 18.85 1.53
N SER A 91 -2.56 19.31 2.78
CA SER A 91 -2.28 18.48 3.97
C SER A 91 -3.19 17.25 4.14
N ALA A 92 -4.40 17.30 3.57
CA ALA A 92 -5.36 16.19 3.58
C ALA A 92 -5.27 15.30 2.32
N SER A 93 -4.41 15.62 1.33
CA SER A 93 -4.28 14.81 0.13
C SER A 93 -3.68 13.44 0.42
N PHE A 94 -4.29 12.39 -0.12
CA PHE A 94 -3.75 11.05 -0.04
C PHE A 94 -2.54 10.85 -0.96
N ARG A 95 -2.40 11.64 -2.02
CA ARG A 95 -1.16 11.69 -2.81
C ARG A 95 0.00 12.17 -1.95
N ARG A 96 -0.16 13.26 -1.22
CA ARG A 96 0.85 13.74 -0.27
C ARG A 96 1.16 12.72 0.81
N TYR A 97 0.13 12.10 1.39
CA TYR A 97 0.28 11.05 2.39
C TYR A 97 1.21 9.93 1.90
N MET A 98 0.95 9.38 0.70
CA MET A 98 1.74 8.28 0.13
C MET A 98 3.13 8.72 -0.31
N ARG A 99 3.26 9.89 -0.89
CA ARG A 99 4.54 10.46 -1.32
C ARG A 99 5.51 10.59 -0.15
N GLU A 100 5.07 11.18 0.96
CA GLU A 100 5.91 11.41 2.13
C GLU A 100 6.20 10.14 2.93
N ARG A 101 5.24 9.21 3.02
CA ARG A 101 5.36 8.01 3.85
C ARG A 101 5.96 6.81 3.13
N VAL A 102 5.81 6.73 1.82
CA VAL A 102 6.23 5.56 1.05
C VAL A 102 7.15 5.95 -0.11
N GLU A 103 6.65 6.66 -1.11
CA GLU A 103 7.36 6.86 -2.39
C GLU A 103 8.76 7.43 -2.22
N GLN A 104 8.91 8.51 -1.45
CA GLN A 104 10.21 9.16 -1.22
C GLN A 104 11.18 8.29 -0.43
N LYS A 105 10.70 7.30 0.30
CA LYS A 105 11.52 6.42 1.13
C LYS A 105 12.00 5.18 0.41
N VAL A 106 11.16 4.60 -0.46
CA VAL A 106 11.46 3.32 -1.10
C VAL A 106 11.79 3.44 -2.58
N GLN A 107 11.41 4.54 -3.24
CA GLN A 107 11.64 4.80 -4.66
C GLN A 107 11.18 3.63 -5.54
N PRO A 108 9.85 3.35 -5.61
CA PRO A 108 9.33 2.23 -6.37
C PRO A 108 9.55 2.43 -7.88
N ALA A 109 9.38 1.36 -8.66
CA ALA A 109 9.44 1.44 -10.12
C ALA A 109 8.45 2.48 -10.68
N ALA A 110 7.25 2.53 -10.10
CA ALA A 110 6.26 3.57 -10.35
C ALA A 110 5.32 3.70 -9.15
N PHE A 111 4.77 4.89 -8.93
CA PHE A 111 3.64 5.12 -8.04
C PHE A 111 2.57 5.88 -8.83
N HIS A 112 1.46 5.22 -9.10
CA HIS A 112 0.35 5.83 -9.84
C HIS A 112 -0.64 6.48 -8.87
N TYR A 113 -0.91 7.75 -9.10
CA TYR A 113 -1.80 8.56 -8.28
C TYR A 113 -3.08 8.91 -9.01
N LEU A 114 -4.17 9.00 -8.24
CA LEU A 114 -5.42 9.63 -8.66
C LEU A 114 -5.28 11.14 -8.54
N GLU A 115 -5.43 11.85 -9.64
CA GLU A 115 -5.41 13.31 -9.68
C GLU A 115 -6.80 13.84 -9.32
N GLY A 116 -7.08 13.97 -8.00
CA GLY A 116 -8.40 14.37 -7.50
C GLY A 116 -8.82 15.78 -7.91
N ASP A 117 -7.88 16.65 -8.27
CA ASP A 117 -8.09 18.00 -8.79
C ASP A 117 -8.10 18.09 -10.33
N ALA A 118 -8.12 16.96 -11.02
CA ALA A 118 -8.26 16.93 -12.48
C ALA A 118 -9.55 17.63 -12.92
N LEU A 119 -9.46 18.38 -14.02
CA LEU A 119 -10.62 19.13 -14.56
C LEU A 119 -11.77 18.23 -14.98
N GLU A 120 -11.49 16.99 -15.36
CA GLU A 120 -12.48 16.00 -15.82
C GLU A 120 -12.35 14.72 -14.99
N PRO A 121 -12.97 14.65 -13.79
CA PRO A 121 -12.83 13.51 -12.87
C PRO A 121 -13.18 12.15 -13.48
N ILE A 122 -14.15 12.11 -14.38
CA ILE A 122 -14.56 10.86 -15.05
C ILE A 122 -13.46 10.35 -16.00
N LYS A 123 -12.77 11.25 -16.69
CA LYS A 123 -11.61 10.86 -17.52
C LYS A 123 -10.45 10.38 -16.63
N GLU A 124 -10.25 11.00 -15.49
CA GLU A 124 -9.24 10.57 -14.53
C GLU A 124 -9.53 9.17 -13.99
N CYS A 125 -10.77 8.87 -13.64
CA CYS A 125 -11.17 7.50 -13.25
C CYS A 125 -10.87 6.48 -14.36
N ARG A 126 -11.14 6.83 -15.61
CA ARG A 126 -10.85 5.94 -16.76
C ARG A 126 -9.35 5.73 -16.93
N ARG A 127 -8.57 6.81 -16.90
CA ARG A 127 -7.10 6.74 -16.96
C ARG A 127 -6.54 5.80 -15.90
N TYR A 128 -7.00 5.93 -14.67
CA TYR A 128 -6.55 5.10 -13.56
C TYR A 128 -7.01 3.64 -13.69
N ALA A 129 -8.23 3.41 -14.14
CA ALA A 129 -8.73 2.08 -14.43
C ALA A 129 -7.90 1.37 -15.51
N ASP A 130 -7.48 2.08 -16.55
CA ASP A 130 -6.63 1.53 -17.62
C ASP A 130 -5.24 1.15 -17.06
N LEU A 131 -4.68 1.96 -16.18
CA LEU A 131 -3.41 1.64 -15.50
C LEU A 131 -3.53 0.38 -14.63
N LEU A 132 -4.60 0.25 -13.86
CA LEU A 132 -4.88 -0.94 -13.05
C LEU A 132 -5.07 -2.19 -13.93
N ALA A 133 -5.80 -2.08 -15.01
CA ALA A 133 -6.03 -3.19 -15.95
C ALA A 133 -4.74 -3.68 -16.62
N ALA A 134 -3.75 -2.81 -16.80
CA ALA A 134 -2.45 -3.15 -17.38
C ALA A 134 -1.50 -3.84 -16.40
N GLN A 135 -1.82 -3.87 -15.10
CA GLN A 135 -0.98 -4.44 -14.05
C GLN A 135 -1.67 -5.65 -13.41
N PRO A 136 -1.05 -6.82 -13.38
CA PRO A 136 -1.50 -7.93 -12.53
C PRO A 136 -1.25 -7.57 -11.06
N ILE A 137 -2.31 -7.49 -10.28
CA ILE A 137 -2.29 -7.18 -8.85
C ILE A 137 -2.70 -8.42 -8.06
#